data_80bebef19cc49be24dd4c46feda5f50b
#
_entry.id   80bebef19cc49be24dd4c46feda5f50b
#
_cell.length_a   1.000
_cell.length_b   1.000
_cell.length_c   1.000
_cell.angle_alpha   90.00
_cell.angle_beta   90.00
_cell.angle_gamma   90.00
#
_symmetry.space_group_name_H-M   'P 1'
#
loop_
_entity.id
_entity.type
_entity.pdbx_description
1 polymer ?
#
loop_
_entity_poly.entity_id
_entity_poly.type
_entity_poly.pdbx_seq_one_letter_code
_entity_poly.pdbx_strand_id
1 'polypeptide(L)'
;MADEEQQHERARQGAPAKSQTQSTGGPLLTRRELLAAGAAATATVALAACAPAVAKQPIPTATPFVLHRPAILYADNTVPTDIANAIATQLGSGHAGISQAQVVTSADSKPDLIVTYGTLPARYQGTAIGLSPATAFAHMRVPIDGVTRDQARGLLDGSVTDWRSVGAPSSLPVKIIALDGLALPDGMTIPGGATKVATASDLLQQVRGLPGSIALAPVELADWRVKNLGVDNVYPAQQRGTQHPAPFTPFTLQLGVSETLVQQGLDVKALARSLGPVLASTTPVMDMVAVGDIMLGRGVNNKMVAYNDYLYPYRKIKNELDSADLRVANLECTLTDKFPIPTDPSTFTFVSKPAAIDGLKYAGFDMLTVANNHANGPGYTPFMDMLQKLRGKGIGVCGGGNNLDEACAPAVVTAKGTRVAMLGYCMVPPVPQGPFATASSWGLAPVDLTRLPKDIAAARQKADLVIPYFHWGIEYTKDPIRQQQDAARAAIDGGADMVLGVHPHWVQAIEEYKGKLIIYALGNFIFDQDWSRPTLEGFLLHLYWRGTSLVSVRWVATLDQDRCQPRAMTPAEAVGVFDRMWSGTDMLAKGEYGLA
;
A
#
# COMPACT_ATOMS: atom_id res chain seq x y z
N MET A 1 35.73 -36.87 23.85
CA MET A 1 35.98 -35.42 23.84
C MET A 1 37.46 -35.18 23.59
N ALA A 2 38.00 -35.68 22.51
CA ALA A 2 39.39 -35.40 22.07
C ALA A 2 39.61 -35.68 20.57
N ASP A 3 38.54 -35.81 19.76
CA ASP A 3 38.67 -36.17 18.33
C ASP A 3 37.91 -35.22 17.35
N GLU A 4 37.38 -34.10 17.80
CA GLU A 4 36.68 -33.13 16.93
C GLU A 4 37.43 -31.82 16.65
N GLU A 5 38.59 -31.60 17.27
CA GLU A 5 39.41 -30.38 17.07
C GLU A 5 40.46 -30.46 15.94
N GLN A 6 40.65 -31.62 15.29
CA GLN A 6 41.69 -31.76 14.25
C GLN A 6 41.22 -31.69 12.79
N GLN A 7 39.97 -31.41 12.52
CA GLN A 7 39.47 -31.30 11.12
C GLN A 7 39.34 -29.88 10.59
N HIS A 8 39.54 -28.85 11.39
CA HIS A 8 39.40 -27.45 10.94
C HIS A 8 40.69 -26.73 10.53
N GLU A 9 41.87 -27.39 10.61
CA GLU A 9 43.15 -26.71 10.33
C GLU A 9 43.82 -27.12 9.00
N ARG A 10 43.18 -27.93 8.14
CA ARG A 10 43.73 -28.35 6.83
C ARG A 10 43.14 -27.72 5.59
N ALA A 11 42.35 -26.63 5.72
CA ALA A 11 41.72 -25.95 4.58
C ALA A 11 42.32 -24.56 4.27
N ARG A 12 43.54 -24.26 4.71
CA ARG A 12 44.21 -22.98 4.43
C ARG A 12 45.63 -23.10 3.88
N GLN A 13 45.84 -23.93 2.86
CA GLN A 13 47.06 -23.83 2.03
C GLN A 13 46.76 -24.45 0.65
N GLY A 14 46.75 -23.63 -0.41
CA GLY A 14 46.70 -24.14 -1.75
C GLY A 14 46.03 -23.19 -2.76
N ALA A 15 46.63 -22.02 -2.99
CA ALA A 15 46.33 -21.27 -4.21
C ALA A 15 47.50 -21.43 -5.21
N PRO A 16 47.27 -21.73 -6.46
CA PRO A 16 48.25 -21.41 -7.51
C PRO A 16 47.82 -20.22 -8.34
N ALA A 17 48.88 -19.55 -8.86
CA ALA A 17 48.88 -18.27 -9.50
C ALA A 17 48.23 -18.20 -10.91
N LYS A 18 47.66 -17.07 -11.17
CA LYS A 18 47.52 -16.22 -12.36
C LYS A 18 48.07 -16.73 -13.71
N SER A 19 47.18 -16.70 -14.71
CA SER A 19 47.56 -16.36 -16.09
C SER A 19 46.87 -15.04 -16.48
N GLN A 20 47.68 -14.05 -16.81
CA GLN A 20 47.29 -12.78 -17.42
C GLN A 20 46.95 -13.02 -18.89
N THR A 21 45.74 -12.64 -19.28
CA THR A 21 45.47 -12.32 -20.70
C THR A 21 45.15 -10.82 -20.77
N GLN A 22 46.07 -10.11 -21.43
CA GLN A 22 45.90 -8.72 -21.83
C GLN A 22 44.79 -8.65 -22.89
N SER A 23 43.74 -7.90 -22.64
CA SER A 23 42.84 -7.37 -23.63
C SER A 23 43.13 -5.89 -23.82
N THR A 24 43.59 -5.53 -25.00
CA THR A 24 43.84 -4.17 -25.48
C THR A 24 42.50 -3.45 -25.63
N GLY A 25 42.15 -2.59 -24.70
CA GLY A 25 41.07 -1.63 -24.81
C GLY A 25 41.62 -0.29 -25.31
N GLY A 26 41.18 0.15 -26.48
CA GLY A 26 41.46 1.49 -26.99
C GLY A 26 40.74 2.56 -26.17
N PRO A 27 41.23 3.82 -26.18
CA PRO A 27 40.71 4.88 -25.31
C PRO A 27 39.33 5.36 -25.74
N LEU A 28 38.41 5.50 -24.79
CA LEU A 28 37.13 6.16 -24.95
C LEU A 28 37.36 7.68 -25.15
N LEU A 29 36.94 8.19 -26.28
CA LEU A 29 36.95 9.61 -26.62
C LEU A 29 35.98 10.39 -25.74
N THR A 30 36.43 11.51 -25.21
CA THR A 30 35.62 12.43 -24.39
C THR A 30 34.65 13.25 -25.24
N ARG A 31 33.58 13.76 -24.67
CA ARG A 31 32.53 14.57 -25.30
C ARG A 31 33.06 15.83 -26.07
N ARG A 32 34.31 16.20 -25.84
CA ARG A 32 35.00 17.34 -26.50
C ARG A 32 35.63 16.97 -27.83
N GLU A 33 35.98 15.70 -28.05
CA GLU A 33 36.60 15.22 -29.27
C GLU A 33 35.59 14.87 -30.37
N LEU A 34 34.33 14.63 -30.01
CA LEU A 34 33.21 14.42 -30.96
C LEU A 34 32.71 15.73 -31.61
N LEU A 35 33.06 16.89 -31.09
CA LEU A 35 32.70 18.20 -31.66
C LEU A 35 33.75 18.76 -32.62
N ALA A 36 34.95 18.18 -32.71
CA ALA A 36 36.03 18.64 -33.57
C ALA A 36 36.10 17.91 -34.93
N ALA A 37 35.35 16.82 -35.10
CA ALA A 37 35.36 16.05 -36.37
C ALA A 37 34.27 16.49 -37.37
N GLY A 38 33.49 17.53 -37.05
CA GLY A 38 32.41 18.04 -37.92
C GLY A 38 32.74 19.26 -38.79
N ALA A 39 34.01 19.74 -38.79
CA ALA A 39 34.36 21.01 -39.42
C ALA A 39 35.47 20.91 -40.47
N ALA A 40 35.49 19.86 -41.31
CA ALA A 40 36.46 19.79 -42.42
C ALA A 40 35.92 18.97 -43.59
N ALA A 41 34.91 19.50 -44.29
CA ALA A 41 34.58 19.10 -45.67
C ALA A 41 33.62 20.11 -46.33
N THR A 42 34.09 21.32 -46.58
CA THR A 42 33.50 22.20 -47.58
C THR A 42 34.59 22.97 -48.27
N ALA A 43 35.07 22.43 -49.37
CA ALA A 43 35.75 23.22 -50.40
C ALA A 43 35.51 22.63 -51.79
N THR A 44 34.86 23.45 -52.61
CA THR A 44 34.90 23.57 -54.05
C THR A 44 34.33 22.45 -54.92
N VAL A 45 33.17 22.77 -55.55
CA VAL A 45 33.09 22.86 -57.04
C VAL A 45 32.01 23.92 -57.37
N ALA A 46 32.47 25.06 -57.91
CA ALA A 46 31.63 26.01 -58.61
C ALA A 46 31.61 25.59 -60.12
N LEU A 47 30.42 25.24 -60.58
CA LEU A 47 30.14 25.27 -62.02
C LEU A 47 28.75 25.83 -62.28
N ALA A 48 28.71 26.96 -62.91
CA ALA A 48 27.53 27.71 -63.30
C ALA A 48 26.69 26.92 -64.32
N ALA A 49 25.38 26.84 -64.06
CA ALA A 49 24.34 26.67 -65.03
C ALA A 49 23.15 27.51 -64.63
N CYS A 50 22.92 28.60 -65.39
CA CYS A 50 21.71 29.39 -65.34
C CYS A 50 20.52 28.54 -65.80
N ALA A 51 19.69 28.13 -64.85
CA ALA A 51 18.30 27.73 -65.05
C ALA A 51 17.40 28.70 -64.29
N PRO A 52 16.26 29.17 -64.84
CA PRO A 52 15.39 30.08 -64.13
C PRO A 52 14.86 29.40 -62.87
N ALA A 53 14.98 30.10 -61.74
CA ALA A 53 14.41 29.67 -60.49
C ALA A 53 12.88 29.55 -60.64
N VAL A 54 12.40 28.33 -60.77
CA VAL A 54 10.98 28.03 -60.52
C VAL A 54 10.75 28.33 -59.06
N ALA A 55 10.05 29.41 -58.79
CA ALA A 55 9.60 29.73 -57.45
C ALA A 55 8.82 28.54 -56.91
N LYS A 56 9.40 27.80 -55.94
CA LYS A 56 8.64 26.81 -55.15
C LYS A 56 7.45 27.58 -54.55
N GLN A 57 6.26 27.31 -55.05
CA GLN A 57 5.05 27.77 -54.39
C GLN A 57 5.13 27.27 -52.95
N PRO A 58 4.85 28.11 -51.96
CA PRO A 58 4.78 27.66 -50.58
C PRO A 58 3.75 26.53 -50.52
N ILE A 59 4.14 25.38 -49.99
CA ILE A 59 3.23 24.28 -49.69
C ILE A 59 2.18 24.89 -48.78
N PRO A 60 0.88 24.86 -49.15
CA PRO A 60 -0.15 25.43 -48.30
C PRO A 60 -0.02 24.74 -46.93
N THR A 61 0.33 25.49 -45.91
CA THR A 61 0.27 25.05 -44.54
C THR A 61 -1.19 24.71 -44.23
N ALA A 62 -1.46 23.39 -44.10
CA ALA A 62 -2.80 22.98 -43.74
C ALA A 62 -3.25 23.76 -42.49
N THR A 63 -4.42 24.36 -42.53
CA THR A 63 -5.00 25.06 -41.39
C THR A 63 -5.07 24.08 -40.22
N PRO A 64 -4.51 24.40 -39.04
CA PRO A 64 -4.56 23.49 -37.91
C PRO A 64 -6.01 23.13 -37.59
N PHE A 65 -6.26 21.85 -37.29
CA PHE A 65 -7.57 21.38 -36.83
C PHE A 65 -7.96 22.12 -35.55
N VAL A 66 -9.18 22.63 -35.47
CA VAL A 66 -9.78 23.24 -34.26
C VAL A 66 -11.22 22.77 -34.15
N LEU A 67 -11.55 22.16 -33.01
CA LEU A 67 -12.92 21.79 -32.69
C LEU A 67 -13.60 22.95 -31.93
N HIS A 68 -14.61 23.60 -32.55
CA HIS A 68 -15.30 24.79 -32.02
C HIS A 68 -16.43 24.44 -31.02
N ARG A 69 -16.52 23.23 -30.55
CA ARG A 69 -17.45 22.77 -29.52
C ARG A 69 -16.74 21.79 -28.58
N PRO A 70 -17.31 21.48 -27.42
CA PRO A 70 -16.77 20.40 -26.59
C PRO A 70 -16.73 19.07 -27.35
N ALA A 71 -15.62 18.33 -27.24
CA ALA A 71 -15.53 16.97 -27.72
C ALA A 71 -16.37 16.06 -26.81
N ILE A 72 -17.14 15.18 -27.43
CA ILE A 72 -17.92 14.17 -26.68
C ILE A 72 -17.05 12.94 -26.51
N LEU A 73 -16.63 12.67 -25.26
CA LEU A 73 -15.81 11.52 -24.86
C LEU A 73 -16.72 10.47 -24.21
N TYR A 74 -16.78 9.30 -24.79
CA TYR A 74 -17.38 8.13 -24.16
C TYR A 74 -16.27 7.20 -23.63
N ALA A 75 -16.30 6.91 -22.34
CA ALA A 75 -15.52 5.83 -21.76
C ALA A 75 -16.45 4.64 -21.57
N ASP A 76 -16.10 3.51 -22.14
CA ASP A 76 -16.93 2.33 -21.96
C ASP A 76 -16.81 1.77 -20.52
N ASN A 77 -17.62 0.79 -20.24
CA ASN A 77 -17.72 0.15 -18.92
C ASN A 77 -16.45 -0.60 -18.46
N THR A 78 -15.46 -0.75 -19.34
CA THR A 78 -14.16 -1.35 -19.00
C THR A 78 -13.17 -0.32 -18.42
N VAL A 79 -13.45 0.97 -18.59
CA VAL A 79 -12.55 2.07 -18.18
C VAL A 79 -13.05 2.71 -16.87
N PRO A 80 -12.20 2.81 -15.82
CA PRO A 80 -12.54 3.53 -14.60
C PRO A 80 -12.91 4.99 -14.85
N THR A 81 -13.88 5.50 -14.09
CA THR A 81 -14.40 6.88 -14.25
C THR A 81 -13.33 7.95 -14.01
N ASP A 82 -12.41 7.72 -13.09
CA ASP A 82 -11.29 8.63 -12.80
C ASP A 82 -10.32 8.75 -14.00
N ILE A 83 -10.04 7.65 -14.69
CA ILE A 83 -9.25 7.64 -15.94
C ILE A 83 -9.98 8.43 -17.03
N ALA A 84 -11.28 8.20 -17.19
CA ALA A 84 -12.10 8.95 -18.17
C ALA A 84 -12.07 10.45 -17.90
N ASN A 85 -12.23 10.85 -16.63
CA ASN A 85 -12.19 12.25 -16.21
C ASN A 85 -10.80 12.89 -16.39
N ALA A 86 -9.72 12.14 -16.09
CA ALA A 86 -8.35 12.60 -16.30
C ALA A 86 -8.06 12.83 -17.79
N ILE A 87 -8.52 11.93 -18.66
CA ILE A 87 -8.42 12.09 -20.13
C ILE A 87 -9.22 13.33 -20.58
N ALA A 88 -10.46 13.51 -20.12
CA ALA A 88 -11.28 14.67 -20.47
C ALA A 88 -10.63 15.99 -20.03
N THR A 89 -10.05 16.03 -18.83
CA THR A 89 -9.31 17.18 -18.32
C THR A 89 -8.10 17.51 -19.19
N GLN A 90 -7.32 16.51 -19.57
CA GLN A 90 -6.15 16.69 -20.45
C GLN A 90 -6.56 17.17 -21.85
N LEU A 91 -7.63 16.62 -22.39
CA LEU A 91 -8.21 17.11 -23.66
C LEU A 91 -8.61 18.59 -23.57
N GLY A 92 -9.23 18.98 -22.45
CA GLY A 92 -9.66 20.36 -22.19
C GLY A 92 -8.51 21.37 -22.06
N SER A 93 -7.26 20.93 -21.96
CA SER A 93 -6.09 21.81 -21.91
C SER A 93 -5.60 22.32 -23.28
N GLY A 94 -6.36 22.08 -24.36
CA GLY A 94 -6.10 22.65 -25.69
C GLY A 94 -5.20 21.80 -26.58
N HIS A 95 -5.05 20.51 -26.29
CA HIS A 95 -4.23 19.62 -27.09
C HIS A 95 -4.91 19.19 -28.40
N ALA A 96 -4.13 19.10 -29.48
CA ALA A 96 -4.56 18.67 -30.82
C ALA A 96 -5.81 19.41 -31.35
N GLY A 97 -6.02 20.67 -30.95
CA GLY A 97 -7.15 21.49 -31.39
C GLY A 97 -8.47 21.22 -30.65
N ILE A 98 -8.45 20.46 -29.56
CA ILE A 98 -9.59 20.25 -28.66
C ILE A 98 -9.38 21.11 -27.42
N SER A 99 -10.30 22.08 -27.17
CA SER A 99 -10.21 23.01 -26.03
C SER A 99 -11.18 22.67 -24.89
N GLN A 100 -12.11 21.76 -25.12
CA GLN A 100 -13.06 21.27 -24.12
C GLN A 100 -13.45 19.83 -24.43
N ALA A 101 -13.69 19.02 -23.39
CA ALA A 101 -14.20 17.67 -23.52
C ALA A 101 -15.29 17.40 -22.47
N GLN A 102 -16.33 16.69 -22.87
CA GLN A 102 -17.44 16.28 -22.02
C GLN A 102 -17.50 14.75 -22.00
N VAL A 103 -17.43 14.15 -20.81
CA VAL A 103 -17.64 12.72 -20.63
C VAL A 103 -19.14 12.40 -20.69
N VAL A 104 -19.50 11.39 -21.48
CA VAL A 104 -20.86 10.89 -21.59
C VAL A 104 -20.93 9.42 -21.17
N THR A 105 -22.09 9.00 -20.69
CA THR A 105 -22.32 7.65 -20.14
C THR A 105 -22.98 6.69 -21.13
N SER A 106 -23.34 7.17 -22.35
CA SER A 106 -23.95 6.34 -23.39
C SER A 106 -23.27 6.50 -24.74
N ALA A 107 -22.99 5.40 -25.39
CA ALA A 107 -22.49 5.37 -26.76
C ALA A 107 -23.50 5.86 -27.80
N ASP A 108 -24.80 5.90 -27.46
CA ASP A 108 -25.88 6.37 -28.34
C ASP A 108 -25.78 7.88 -28.63
N SER A 109 -25.07 8.63 -27.81
CA SER A 109 -24.76 10.05 -28.00
C SER A 109 -23.86 10.35 -29.21
N LYS A 110 -23.46 9.33 -29.99
CA LYS A 110 -22.52 9.43 -31.11
C LYS A 110 -21.25 10.16 -30.71
N PRO A 111 -20.45 9.61 -29.78
CA PRO A 111 -19.27 10.28 -29.26
C PRO A 111 -18.23 10.55 -30.35
N ASP A 112 -17.52 11.65 -30.19
CA ASP A 112 -16.36 12.02 -31.02
C ASP A 112 -15.16 11.12 -30.75
N LEU A 113 -15.00 10.75 -29.46
CA LEU A 113 -13.91 9.96 -28.95
C LEU A 113 -14.45 8.82 -28.08
N ILE A 114 -13.81 7.66 -28.17
CA ILE A 114 -14.08 6.51 -27.28
C ILE A 114 -12.78 6.09 -26.60
N VAL A 115 -12.85 5.79 -25.31
CA VAL A 115 -11.76 5.11 -24.58
C VAL A 115 -12.24 3.75 -24.11
N THR A 116 -11.42 2.71 -24.32
CA THR A 116 -11.79 1.33 -23.98
C THR A 116 -10.56 0.45 -23.76
N TYR A 117 -10.65 -0.54 -22.87
CA TYR A 117 -9.77 -1.72 -22.84
C TYR A 117 -10.30 -2.86 -23.72
N GLY A 118 -11.46 -2.69 -24.30
CA GLY A 118 -12.12 -3.64 -25.19
C GLY A 118 -11.87 -3.38 -26.67
N THR A 119 -12.83 -3.81 -27.49
CA THR A 119 -12.76 -3.65 -28.96
C THR A 119 -13.46 -2.37 -29.40
N LEU A 120 -12.78 -1.57 -30.23
CA LEU A 120 -13.35 -0.36 -30.80
C LEU A 120 -14.38 -0.70 -31.92
N PRO A 121 -15.50 0.03 -31.98
CA PRO A 121 -16.41 -0.07 -33.14
C PRO A 121 -15.74 0.34 -34.44
N ALA A 122 -16.10 -0.30 -35.56
CA ALA A 122 -15.46 -0.12 -36.87
C ALA A 122 -15.42 1.33 -37.39
N ARG A 123 -16.36 2.19 -36.94
CA ARG A 123 -16.45 3.63 -37.32
C ARG A 123 -15.44 4.54 -36.59
N TYR A 124 -14.54 3.97 -35.79
CA TYR A 124 -13.51 4.72 -35.06
C TYR A 124 -12.12 4.29 -35.50
N GLN A 125 -11.28 5.26 -35.78
CA GLN A 125 -9.85 5.01 -35.98
C GLN A 125 -9.18 4.84 -34.61
N GLY A 126 -8.69 3.64 -34.33
CA GLY A 126 -8.08 3.28 -33.05
C GLY A 126 -6.58 3.58 -32.99
N THR A 127 -6.13 3.96 -31.80
CA THR A 127 -4.71 4.02 -31.44
C THR A 127 -4.53 3.68 -29.98
N ALA A 128 -3.44 2.97 -29.64
CA ALA A 128 -3.08 2.72 -28.25
C ALA A 128 -2.63 4.02 -27.57
N ILE A 129 -3.14 4.29 -26.36
CA ILE A 129 -2.75 5.46 -25.56
C ILE A 129 -2.06 5.07 -24.27
N GLY A 130 -2.15 3.81 -23.84
CA GLY A 130 -1.48 3.32 -22.64
C GLY A 130 -1.53 1.81 -22.52
N LEU A 131 -0.70 1.29 -21.61
CA LEU A 131 -0.67 -0.11 -21.22
C LEU A 131 -0.95 -0.20 -19.72
N SER A 132 -1.90 -1.06 -19.32
CA SER A 132 -2.23 -1.33 -17.94
C SER A 132 -1.78 -2.75 -17.56
N PRO A 133 -0.98 -2.92 -16.50
CA PRO A 133 -0.65 -4.25 -16.01
C PRO A 133 -1.90 -5.07 -15.68
N ALA A 134 -1.95 -6.31 -16.14
CA ALA A 134 -3.02 -7.23 -15.81
C ALA A 134 -2.85 -7.72 -14.36
N THR A 135 -3.89 -7.53 -13.55
CA THR A 135 -3.89 -7.84 -12.12
C THR A 135 -4.97 -8.86 -11.81
N ALA A 136 -4.59 -9.92 -11.09
CA ALA A 136 -5.54 -10.89 -10.56
C ALA A 136 -6.14 -10.36 -9.25
N PHE A 137 -7.46 -10.20 -9.21
CA PHE A 137 -8.23 -9.80 -8.03
C PHE A 137 -8.94 -11.02 -7.47
N ALA A 138 -8.82 -11.24 -6.16
CA ALA A 138 -9.51 -12.32 -5.47
C ALA A 138 -10.30 -11.79 -4.28
N HIS A 139 -11.26 -12.58 -3.80
CA HIS A 139 -11.96 -12.28 -2.56
C HIS A 139 -10.98 -12.19 -1.39
N MET A 140 -11.18 -11.24 -0.47
CA MET A 140 -10.26 -10.99 0.66
C MET A 140 -10.01 -12.23 1.54
N ARG A 141 -10.98 -13.13 1.65
CA ARG A 141 -10.87 -14.38 2.43
C ARG A 141 -10.14 -15.53 1.72
N VAL A 142 -9.66 -15.34 0.50
CA VAL A 142 -8.73 -16.29 -0.13
C VAL A 142 -7.45 -16.31 0.70
N PRO A 143 -7.03 -17.47 1.27
CA PRO A 143 -6.04 -17.49 2.35
C PRO A 143 -4.58 -17.56 1.85
N ILE A 144 -4.34 -17.21 0.58
CA ILE A 144 -3.01 -17.14 -0.04
C ILE A 144 -2.82 -15.78 -0.70
N ASP A 145 -1.58 -15.32 -0.78
CA ASP A 145 -1.25 -13.99 -1.33
C ASP A 145 -0.72 -14.04 -2.76
N GLY A 146 -0.32 -15.22 -3.24
CA GLY A 146 0.23 -15.37 -4.57
C GLY A 146 0.16 -16.79 -5.11
N VAL A 147 0.27 -16.90 -6.43
CA VAL A 147 0.25 -18.14 -7.20
C VAL A 147 1.28 -18.06 -8.33
N THR A 148 1.61 -19.21 -8.94
CA THR A 148 2.38 -19.20 -10.20
C THR A 148 1.50 -18.77 -11.37
N ARG A 149 2.11 -18.40 -12.50
CA ARG A 149 1.40 -18.05 -13.73
C ARG A 149 0.48 -19.16 -14.21
N ASP A 150 0.95 -20.42 -14.18
CA ASP A 150 0.16 -21.57 -14.62
C ASP A 150 -1.02 -21.81 -13.68
N GLN A 151 -0.83 -21.68 -12.36
CA GLN A 151 -1.92 -21.73 -11.39
C GLN A 151 -2.94 -20.62 -11.61
N ALA A 152 -2.48 -19.38 -11.86
CA ALA A 152 -3.38 -18.26 -12.16
C ALA A 152 -4.19 -18.49 -13.43
N ARG A 153 -3.57 -19.04 -14.48
CA ARG A 153 -4.28 -19.44 -15.70
C ARG A 153 -5.33 -20.49 -15.43
N GLY A 154 -4.98 -21.55 -14.70
CA GLY A 154 -5.91 -22.62 -14.35
C GLY A 154 -7.11 -22.15 -13.51
N LEU A 155 -6.88 -21.17 -12.59
CA LEU A 155 -7.96 -20.54 -11.82
C LEU A 155 -8.89 -19.71 -12.72
N LEU A 156 -8.34 -19.01 -13.73
CA LEU A 156 -9.08 -18.10 -14.60
C LEU A 156 -9.79 -18.81 -15.77
N ASP A 157 -9.24 -19.92 -16.28
CA ASP A 157 -9.85 -20.72 -17.36
C ASP A 157 -10.79 -21.82 -16.85
N GLY A 158 -10.86 -22.02 -15.52
CA GLY A 158 -11.74 -22.98 -14.86
C GLY A 158 -11.21 -24.42 -14.81
N SER A 159 -9.97 -24.68 -15.23
CA SER A 159 -9.33 -26.00 -15.08
C SER A 159 -8.93 -26.29 -13.62
N VAL A 160 -8.71 -25.26 -12.81
CA VAL A 160 -8.57 -25.32 -11.36
C VAL A 160 -9.86 -24.83 -10.71
N THR A 161 -10.56 -25.73 -10.02
CA THR A 161 -11.90 -25.48 -9.44
C THR A 161 -11.90 -25.30 -7.93
N ASP A 162 -10.75 -25.46 -7.27
CA ASP A 162 -10.61 -25.32 -5.82
C ASP A 162 -9.26 -24.69 -5.45
N TRP A 163 -9.31 -23.66 -4.61
CA TRP A 163 -8.12 -22.93 -4.13
C TRP A 163 -7.12 -23.83 -3.36
N ARG A 164 -7.60 -24.95 -2.80
CA ARG A 164 -6.73 -25.93 -2.14
C ARG A 164 -5.68 -26.50 -3.09
N SER A 165 -6.03 -26.64 -4.37
CA SER A 165 -5.09 -27.16 -5.40
C SER A 165 -3.90 -26.23 -5.66
N VAL A 166 -3.99 -24.97 -5.23
CA VAL A 166 -2.95 -23.94 -5.41
C VAL A 166 -2.37 -23.44 -4.09
N GLY A 167 -2.61 -24.16 -2.98
CA GLY A 167 -1.95 -23.91 -1.70
C GLY A 167 -2.82 -23.37 -0.58
N ALA A 168 -4.14 -23.21 -0.78
CA ALA A 168 -5.02 -22.88 0.34
C ALA A 168 -5.09 -24.01 1.37
N PRO A 169 -5.16 -23.72 2.68
CA PRO A 169 -5.13 -24.74 3.73
C PRO A 169 -6.39 -25.61 3.77
N SER A 170 -7.51 -25.10 3.24
CA SER A 170 -8.79 -25.80 3.19
C SER A 170 -9.43 -25.69 1.80
N SER A 171 -10.43 -26.53 1.51
CA SER A 171 -11.23 -26.46 0.28
C SER A 171 -12.00 -25.15 0.24
N LEU A 172 -11.88 -24.46 -0.87
CA LEU A 172 -12.62 -23.24 -1.19
C LEU A 172 -12.89 -23.25 -2.70
N PRO A 173 -14.13 -23.43 -3.14
CA PRO A 173 -14.46 -23.48 -4.57
C PRO A 173 -14.10 -22.18 -5.29
N VAL A 174 -13.49 -22.31 -6.47
CA VAL A 174 -13.17 -21.16 -7.33
C VAL A 174 -14.43 -20.67 -8.03
N LYS A 175 -14.61 -19.35 -8.06
CA LYS A 175 -15.70 -18.66 -8.75
C LYS A 175 -15.13 -17.57 -9.63
N ILE A 176 -15.28 -17.71 -10.93
CA ILE A 176 -14.68 -16.79 -11.90
C ILE A 176 -15.65 -15.66 -12.19
N ILE A 177 -15.19 -14.42 -12.04
CA ILE A 177 -15.94 -13.21 -12.38
C ILE A 177 -15.25 -12.56 -13.58
N ALA A 178 -16.04 -12.21 -14.60
CA ALA A 178 -15.52 -11.64 -15.84
C ALA A 178 -16.26 -10.35 -16.21
N LEU A 179 -15.53 -9.34 -16.63
CA LEU A 179 -16.08 -8.08 -17.13
C LEU A 179 -16.42 -8.23 -18.61
N ASP A 180 -17.68 -7.98 -18.96
CA ASP A 180 -18.12 -8.00 -20.35
C ASP A 180 -17.39 -6.95 -21.18
N GLY A 181 -16.98 -7.32 -22.39
CA GLY A 181 -16.26 -6.44 -23.31
C GLY A 181 -14.75 -6.37 -23.07
N LEU A 182 -14.25 -6.87 -21.94
CA LEU A 182 -12.80 -6.89 -21.66
C LEU A 182 -12.13 -8.07 -22.38
N ALA A 183 -11.22 -7.77 -23.32
CA ALA A 183 -10.40 -8.78 -23.97
C ALA A 183 -9.30 -9.27 -23.02
N LEU A 184 -9.33 -10.54 -22.60
CA LEU A 184 -8.32 -11.09 -21.71
C LEU A 184 -6.97 -11.23 -22.44
N PRO A 185 -5.84 -10.97 -21.73
CA PRO A 185 -4.51 -11.07 -22.30
C PRO A 185 -4.13 -12.53 -22.63
N ASP A 186 -3.06 -12.71 -23.43
CA ASP A 186 -2.44 -14.00 -23.75
C ASP A 186 -3.39 -15.03 -24.39
N GLY A 187 -4.46 -14.57 -25.04
CA GLY A 187 -5.46 -15.44 -25.69
C GLY A 187 -6.33 -16.24 -24.71
N MET A 188 -6.35 -15.84 -23.42
CA MET A 188 -7.25 -16.46 -22.45
C MET A 188 -8.72 -16.24 -22.82
N THR A 189 -9.54 -17.27 -22.63
CA THR A 189 -10.98 -17.22 -22.85
C THR A 189 -11.73 -17.34 -21.53
N ILE A 190 -12.82 -16.60 -21.43
CA ILE A 190 -13.71 -16.68 -20.26
C ILE A 190 -14.46 -18.01 -20.33
N PRO A 191 -14.40 -18.88 -19.31
CA PRO A 191 -15.12 -20.15 -19.32
C PRO A 191 -16.64 -19.92 -19.25
N GLY A 192 -17.41 -20.86 -19.81
CA GLY A 192 -18.87 -20.75 -19.86
C GLY A 192 -19.59 -20.71 -18.51
N GLY A 193 -18.90 -21.15 -17.44
CA GLY A 193 -19.41 -21.09 -16.06
C GLY A 193 -19.08 -19.81 -15.29
N ALA A 194 -18.38 -18.85 -15.90
CA ALA A 194 -18.02 -17.59 -15.25
C ALA A 194 -19.24 -16.67 -15.09
N THR A 195 -19.29 -15.97 -13.96
CA THR A 195 -20.27 -14.89 -13.76
C THR A 195 -19.81 -13.67 -14.54
N LYS A 196 -20.59 -13.25 -15.53
CA LYS A 196 -20.35 -12.05 -16.30
C LYS A 196 -21.00 -10.84 -15.65
N VAL A 197 -20.30 -9.72 -15.65
CA VAL A 197 -20.75 -8.44 -15.10
C VAL A 197 -20.60 -7.32 -16.12
N ALA A 198 -21.48 -6.33 -16.04
CA ALA A 198 -21.56 -5.27 -17.04
C ALA A 198 -20.55 -4.15 -16.82
N THR A 199 -20.13 -3.88 -15.58
CA THR A 199 -19.24 -2.74 -15.26
C THR A 199 -18.06 -3.13 -14.38
N ALA A 200 -16.99 -2.31 -14.43
CA ALA A 200 -15.84 -2.45 -13.54
C ALA A 200 -16.22 -2.37 -12.05
N SER A 201 -17.21 -1.54 -11.71
CA SER A 201 -17.76 -1.47 -10.35
C SER A 201 -18.43 -2.78 -9.93
N ASP A 202 -19.23 -3.39 -10.83
CA ASP A 202 -19.88 -4.67 -10.56
C ASP A 202 -18.86 -5.79 -10.43
N LEU A 203 -17.75 -5.74 -11.20
CA LEU A 203 -16.66 -6.71 -11.06
C LEU A 203 -16.11 -6.71 -9.63
N LEU A 204 -15.73 -5.55 -9.11
CA LEU A 204 -15.19 -5.41 -7.76
C LEU A 204 -16.24 -5.80 -6.70
N GLN A 205 -17.50 -5.40 -6.90
CA GLN A 205 -18.59 -5.75 -5.99
C GLN A 205 -18.81 -7.26 -5.94
N GLN A 206 -18.80 -7.95 -7.07
CA GLN A 206 -18.95 -9.41 -7.12
C GLN A 206 -17.73 -10.13 -6.52
N VAL A 207 -16.50 -9.70 -6.85
CA VAL A 207 -15.29 -10.28 -6.25
C VAL A 207 -15.30 -10.10 -4.73
N ARG A 208 -15.71 -8.94 -4.24
CA ARG A 208 -15.81 -8.62 -2.82
C ARG A 208 -16.91 -9.43 -2.09
N GLY A 209 -18.06 -9.65 -2.74
CA GLY A 209 -19.21 -10.29 -2.12
C GLY A 209 -19.20 -11.82 -2.18
N LEU A 210 -18.33 -12.43 -2.99
CA LEU A 210 -18.41 -13.86 -3.29
C LEU A 210 -17.15 -14.61 -2.85
N PRO A 211 -17.14 -15.28 -1.68
CA PRO A 211 -15.99 -16.06 -1.22
C PRO A 211 -15.48 -17.05 -2.27
N GLY A 212 -14.17 -17.09 -2.46
CA GLY A 212 -13.50 -17.91 -3.47
C GLY A 212 -13.48 -17.33 -4.88
N SER A 213 -13.98 -16.12 -5.09
CA SER A 213 -13.97 -15.48 -6.40
C SER A 213 -12.57 -15.02 -6.82
N ILE A 214 -12.39 -14.99 -8.15
CA ILE A 214 -11.21 -14.45 -8.85
C ILE A 214 -11.64 -13.74 -10.13
N ALA A 215 -10.94 -12.67 -10.48
CA ALA A 215 -11.08 -11.93 -11.73
C ALA A 215 -9.70 -11.49 -12.23
N LEU A 216 -9.56 -11.24 -13.54
CA LEU A 216 -8.40 -10.58 -14.13
C LEU A 216 -8.85 -9.27 -14.77
N ALA A 217 -8.21 -8.17 -14.40
CA ALA A 217 -8.58 -6.84 -14.88
C ALA A 217 -7.37 -5.87 -14.86
N PRO A 218 -7.51 -4.68 -15.48
CA PRO A 218 -6.49 -3.62 -15.41
C PRO A 218 -6.17 -3.20 -13.97
N VAL A 219 -4.90 -2.87 -13.70
CA VAL A 219 -4.42 -2.50 -12.35
C VAL A 219 -5.06 -1.22 -11.81
N GLU A 220 -5.62 -0.38 -12.66
CA GLU A 220 -6.35 0.83 -12.25
C GLU A 220 -7.61 0.51 -11.45
N LEU A 221 -8.15 -0.72 -11.55
CA LEU A 221 -9.25 -1.20 -10.72
C LEU A 221 -8.81 -1.66 -9.33
N ALA A 222 -7.51 -1.54 -8.98
CA ALA A 222 -7.02 -1.95 -7.68
C ALA A 222 -7.70 -1.19 -6.54
N ASP A 223 -8.27 -1.97 -5.61
CA ASP A 223 -9.02 -1.49 -4.46
C ASP A 223 -8.65 -2.36 -3.25
N TRP A 224 -8.56 -1.75 -2.07
CA TRP A 224 -8.21 -2.46 -0.84
C TRP A 224 -9.26 -3.49 -0.40
N ARG A 225 -10.50 -3.38 -0.89
CA ARG A 225 -11.64 -4.25 -0.56
C ARG A 225 -11.59 -5.62 -1.25
N VAL A 226 -10.65 -5.80 -2.15
CA VAL A 226 -10.35 -7.08 -2.79
C VAL A 226 -8.86 -7.41 -2.64
N LYS A 227 -8.53 -8.69 -2.62
CA LYS A 227 -7.14 -9.13 -2.56
C LYS A 227 -6.49 -8.95 -3.93
N ASN A 228 -5.40 -8.21 -3.98
CA ASN A 228 -4.54 -8.13 -5.16
C ASN A 228 -3.56 -9.31 -5.11
N LEU A 229 -3.87 -10.37 -5.84
CA LEU A 229 -3.13 -11.63 -5.84
C LEU A 229 -1.83 -11.47 -6.64
N GLY A 230 -0.70 -11.85 -6.07
CA GLY A 230 0.57 -11.91 -6.78
C GLY A 230 0.61 -13.07 -7.77
N VAL A 231 1.24 -12.86 -8.93
CA VAL A 231 1.49 -13.92 -9.91
C VAL A 231 3.00 -13.95 -10.19
N ASP A 232 3.65 -15.11 -9.99
CA ASP A 232 5.11 -15.25 -10.05
C ASP A 232 5.86 -14.20 -9.20
N ASN A 233 5.34 -13.88 -8.00
CA ASN A 233 5.83 -12.84 -7.11
C ASN A 233 5.77 -11.40 -7.67
N VAL A 234 5.01 -11.15 -8.72
CA VAL A 234 4.72 -9.81 -9.25
C VAL A 234 3.35 -9.35 -8.74
N TYR A 235 3.32 -8.17 -8.13
CA TYR A 235 2.12 -7.57 -7.52
C TYR A 235 1.90 -6.16 -8.11
N PRO A 236 1.24 -6.04 -9.28
CA PRO A 236 1.17 -4.76 -10.00
C PRO A 236 0.53 -3.64 -9.20
N ALA A 237 -0.56 -3.91 -8.47
CA ALA A 237 -1.25 -2.91 -7.66
C ALA A 237 -0.42 -2.40 -6.47
N GLN A 238 0.52 -3.20 -5.99
CA GLN A 238 1.44 -2.89 -4.90
C GLN A 238 2.77 -2.33 -5.40
N GLN A 239 3.00 -2.30 -6.72
CA GLN A 239 4.28 -1.98 -7.37
C GLN A 239 5.44 -2.78 -6.75
N ARG A 240 5.16 -4.02 -6.35
CA ARG A 240 6.09 -4.93 -5.67
C ARG A 240 6.35 -6.15 -6.54
N GLY A 241 7.57 -6.69 -6.44
CA GLY A 241 8.00 -7.89 -7.13
C GLY A 241 9.34 -7.70 -7.80
N THR A 242 9.89 -8.78 -8.32
CA THR A 242 11.14 -8.75 -9.08
C THR A 242 10.91 -8.11 -10.45
N GLN A 243 11.97 -7.54 -11.06
CA GLN A 243 11.93 -6.98 -12.41
C GLN A 243 11.78 -8.07 -13.51
N HIS A 244 10.93 -9.07 -13.28
CA HIS A 244 10.57 -10.05 -14.28
C HIS A 244 9.54 -9.46 -15.24
N PRO A 245 9.49 -9.92 -16.49
CA PRO A 245 8.43 -9.54 -17.40
C PRO A 245 7.08 -9.80 -16.73
N ALA A 246 6.11 -8.90 -16.93
CA ALA A 246 4.78 -9.05 -16.38
C ALA A 246 4.24 -10.46 -16.66
N PRO A 247 3.61 -11.14 -15.68
CA PRO A 247 3.17 -12.53 -15.82
C PRO A 247 2.12 -12.70 -16.92
N PHE A 248 1.42 -11.62 -17.26
CA PHE A 248 0.48 -11.55 -18.39
C PHE A 248 0.79 -10.34 -19.26
N THR A 249 0.45 -10.42 -20.55
CA THR A 249 0.49 -9.26 -21.43
C THR A 249 -0.39 -8.14 -20.84
N PRO A 250 0.09 -6.89 -20.77
CA PRO A 250 -0.71 -5.79 -20.27
C PRO A 250 -1.98 -5.56 -21.11
N PHE A 251 -3.04 -5.10 -20.46
CA PHE A 251 -4.20 -4.55 -21.16
C PHE A 251 -3.81 -3.29 -21.93
N THR A 252 -4.32 -3.15 -23.15
CA THR A 252 -4.09 -1.95 -23.97
C THR A 252 -5.28 -1.02 -23.88
N LEU A 253 -5.09 0.18 -23.31
CA LEU A 253 -6.09 1.22 -23.39
C LEU A 253 -6.05 1.87 -24.76
N GLN A 254 -7.16 1.84 -25.45
CA GLN A 254 -7.32 2.36 -26.80
C GLN A 254 -8.12 3.66 -26.79
N LEU A 255 -7.69 4.59 -27.63
CA LEU A 255 -8.46 5.76 -28.02
C LEU A 255 -9.01 5.53 -29.43
N GLY A 256 -10.32 5.55 -29.56
CA GLY A 256 -11.01 5.59 -30.84
C GLY A 256 -11.39 7.04 -31.19
N VAL A 257 -11.04 7.49 -32.37
CA VAL A 257 -11.44 8.80 -32.90
C VAL A 257 -12.45 8.59 -34.02
N SER A 258 -13.60 9.29 -34.00
CA SER A 258 -14.62 9.16 -35.01
C SER A 258 -14.07 9.52 -36.40
N GLU A 259 -14.49 8.80 -37.43
CA GLU A 259 -14.11 9.12 -38.82
C GLU A 259 -14.39 10.56 -39.22
N THR A 260 -15.44 11.15 -38.67
CA THR A 260 -15.78 12.55 -38.91
C THR A 260 -14.66 13.50 -38.48
N LEU A 261 -14.10 13.33 -37.28
CA LEU A 261 -13.00 14.18 -36.81
C LEU A 261 -11.69 13.90 -37.56
N VAL A 262 -11.45 12.66 -37.95
CA VAL A 262 -10.29 12.29 -38.79
C VAL A 262 -10.37 12.97 -40.15
N GLN A 263 -11.54 12.94 -40.80
CA GLN A 263 -11.78 13.62 -42.09
C GLN A 263 -11.68 15.15 -41.98
N GLN A 264 -11.97 15.71 -40.82
CA GLN A 264 -11.78 17.13 -40.52
C GLN A 264 -10.31 17.51 -40.23
N GLY A 265 -9.39 16.54 -40.24
CA GLY A 265 -7.96 16.77 -40.10
C GLY A 265 -7.39 16.62 -38.70
N LEU A 266 -8.12 16.00 -37.74
CA LEU A 266 -7.59 15.70 -36.40
C LEU A 266 -6.42 14.70 -36.52
N ASP A 267 -5.24 15.06 -36.01
CA ASP A 267 -4.10 14.16 -35.93
C ASP A 267 -4.26 13.21 -34.70
N VAL A 268 -4.71 11.99 -34.99
CA VAL A 268 -4.93 10.93 -34.00
C VAL A 268 -3.65 10.58 -33.22
N LYS A 269 -2.49 10.57 -33.90
CA LYS A 269 -1.20 10.25 -33.25
C LYS A 269 -0.72 11.39 -32.35
N ALA A 270 -0.93 12.64 -32.74
CA ALA A 270 -0.61 13.78 -31.90
C ALA A 270 -1.50 13.81 -30.66
N LEU A 271 -2.80 13.53 -30.82
CA LEU A 271 -3.75 13.40 -29.73
C LEU A 271 -3.35 12.27 -28.76
N ALA A 272 -3.03 11.10 -29.27
CA ALA A 272 -2.58 9.96 -28.44
C ALA A 272 -1.32 10.30 -27.63
N ARG A 273 -0.34 10.96 -28.25
CA ARG A 273 0.89 11.40 -27.55
C ARG A 273 0.58 12.39 -26.42
N SER A 274 -0.39 13.28 -26.59
CA SER A 274 -0.77 14.24 -25.54
C SER A 274 -1.44 13.58 -24.33
N LEU A 275 -2.07 12.41 -24.52
CA LEU A 275 -2.75 11.66 -23.47
C LEU A 275 -1.84 10.65 -22.75
N GLY A 276 -0.72 10.27 -23.36
CA GLY A 276 0.24 9.32 -22.75
C GLY A 276 0.65 9.65 -21.31
N PRO A 277 0.96 10.92 -20.96
CA PRO A 277 1.31 11.28 -19.58
C PRO A 277 0.18 11.09 -18.55
N VAL A 278 -1.07 11.17 -18.97
CA VAL A 278 -2.24 10.97 -18.08
C VAL A 278 -2.35 9.53 -17.62
N LEU A 279 -1.97 8.61 -18.50
CA LEU A 279 -2.12 7.16 -18.28
C LEU A 279 -0.89 6.54 -17.63
N ALA A 280 0.27 7.16 -17.79
CA ALA A 280 1.42 6.87 -16.97
C ALA A 280 1.19 7.47 -15.57
N SER A 281 0.25 6.92 -14.79
CA SER A 281 0.12 7.31 -13.38
C SER A 281 1.46 7.05 -12.70
N THR A 282 2.31 8.08 -12.70
CA THR A 282 3.65 8.06 -12.12
C THR A 282 3.59 8.22 -10.60
N THR A 283 2.38 8.34 -10.02
CA THR A 283 2.23 8.42 -8.57
C THR A 283 2.71 7.11 -7.95
N PRO A 284 3.83 7.13 -7.24
CA PRO A 284 4.38 5.92 -6.64
C PRO A 284 3.41 5.38 -5.60
N VAL A 285 3.42 4.06 -5.45
CA VAL A 285 2.70 3.41 -4.35
C VAL A 285 3.59 3.44 -3.11
N MET A 286 3.08 3.99 -2.02
CA MET A 286 3.71 3.98 -0.70
C MET A 286 3.26 2.71 0.03
N ASP A 287 4.21 1.89 0.49
CA ASP A 287 3.97 0.77 1.39
C ASP A 287 4.09 1.26 2.84
N MET A 288 2.97 1.40 3.53
CA MET A 288 2.93 1.72 4.95
C MET A 288 2.68 0.44 5.74
N VAL A 289 3.60 0.11 6.66
CA VAL A 289 3.42 -1.01 7.60
C VAL A 289 2.85 -0.50 8.92
N ALA A 290 1.78 -1.14 9.39
CA ALA A 290 1.23 -0.98 10.73
C ALA A 290 1.31 -2.31 11.49
N VAL A 291 1.73 -2.26 12.76
CA VAL A 291 1.76 -3.42 13.66
C VAL A 291 1.07 -3.09 14.98
N GLY A 292 0.68 -4.12 15.72
CA GLY A 292 0.01 -3.97 17.03
C GLY A 292 0.92 -3.50 18.15
N ASP A 293 0.67 -4.02 19.36
CA ASP A 293 1.31 -3.58 20.59
C ASP A 293 2.77 -4.03 20.68
N ILE A 294 3.66 -3.06 20.94
CA ILE A 294 5.09 -3.26 21.22
C ILE A 294 5.34 -2.94 22.70
N MET A 295 5.47 -3.97 23.52
CA MET A 295 5.82 -3.88 24.92
C MET A 295 7.24 -4.41 25.14
N LEU A 296 8.20 -3.54 25.43
CA LEU A 296 9.62 -3.88 25.60
C LEU A 296 10.04 -4.01 27.06
N GLY A 297 9.09 -4.00 28.00
CA GLY A 297 9.32 -4.19 29.44
C GLY A 297 9.37 -5.67 29.85
N ARG A 298 9.32 -5.93 31.15
CA ARG A 298 9.19 -7.27 31.76
C ARG A 298 10.08 -8.36 31.11
N GLY A 299 9.50 -9.45 30.68
CA GLY A 299 10.18 -10.59 30.06
C GLY A 299 10.93 -10.25 28.78
N VAL A 300 10.39 -9.32 27.98
CA VAL A 300 11.05 -8.84 26.76
C VAL A 300 12.34 -8.08 27.11
N ASN A 301 12.29 -7.15 28.08
CA ASN A 301 13.48 -6.44 28.56
C ASN A 301 14.51 -7.42 29.12
N ASN A 302 14.08 -8.40 29.92
CA ASN A 302 15.00 -9.37 30.53
C ASN A 302 15.77 -10.16 29.46
N LYS A 303 15.13 -10.52 28.36
CA LYS A 303 15.79 -11.21 27.23
C LYS A 303 16.75 -10.33 26.49
N MET A 304 16.35 -9.08 26.15
CA MET A 304 17.24 -8.12 25.49
C MET A 304 18.53 -7.89 26.31
N VAL A 305 18.37 -7.78 27.64
CA VAL A 305 19.50 -7.61 28.55
C VAL A 305 20.33 -8.89 28.66
N ALA A 306 19.71 -10.06 28.81
CA ALA A 306 20.41 -11.34 28.94
C ALA A 306 21.23 -11.68 27.69
N TYR A 307 20.69 -11.40 26.52
CA TYR A 307 21.38 -11.61 25.23
C TYR A 307 22.32 -10.47 24.86
N ASN A 308 22.31 -9.37 25.64
CA ASN A 308 22.99 -8.10 25.30
C ASN A 308 22.65 -7.64 23.87
N ASP A 309 21.38 -7.81 23.46
CA ASP A 309 20.90 -7.60 22.09
C ASP A 309 19.52 -6.93 22.08
N TYR A 310 19.49 -5.62 21.96
CA TYR A 310 18.25 -4.85 21.83
C TYR A 310 17.60 -4.93 20.44
N LEU A 311 18.25 -5.59 19.47
CA LEU A 311 17.71 -5.83 18.13
C LEU A 311 16.99 -7.18 18.05
N TYR A 312 17.18 -8.05 19.07
CA TYR A 312 16.70 -9.42 19.12
C TYR A 312 15.19 -9.54 18.80
N PRO A 313 14.28 -8.70 19.36
CA PRO A 313 12.85 -8.82 19.09
C PRO A 313 12.48 -8.70 17.61
N TYR A 314 13.26 -8.00 16.81
CA TYR A 314 12.91 -7.66 15.42
C TYR A 314 13.54 -8.58 14.36
N ARG A 315 14.51 -9.44 14.73
CA ARG A 315 15.35 -10.16 13.76
C ARG A 315 14.57 -11.07 12.82
N LYS A 316 13.56 -11.82 13.32
CA LYS A 316 12.80 -12.78 12.52
C LYS A 316 11.78 -12.13 11.59
N ILE A 317 11.34 -10.92 11.90
CA ILE A 317 10.33 -10.19 11.11
C ILE A 317 10.94 -9.07 10.25
N LYS A 318 12.26 -8.86 10.36
CA LYS A 318 12.95 -7.74 9.72
C LYS A 318 12.70 -7.64 8.22
N ASN A 319 12.67 -8.75 7.51
CA ASN A 319 12.46 -8.77 6.06
C ASN A 319 11.09 -8.18 5.65
N GLU A 320 10.04 -8.42 6.45
CA GLU A 320 8.72 -7.82 6.21
C GLU A 320 8.75 -6.31 6.50
N LEU A 321 9.45 -5.91 7.56
CA LEU A 321 9.60 -4.50 7.90
C LEU A 321 10.43 -3.72 6.86
N ASP A 322 11.49 -4.32 6.31
CA ASP A 322 12.41 -3.64 5.38
C ASP A 322 11.77 -3.25 4.05
N SER A 323 10.72 -3.95 3.64
CA SER A 323 10.03 -3.65 2.39
C SER A 323 9.22 -2.34 2.44
N ALA A 324 8.90 -1.84 3.63
CA ALA A 324 8.03 -0.69 3.82
C ALA A 324 8.75 0.65 3.59
N ASP A 325 7.97 1.64 3.15
CA ASP A 325 8.39 3.05 3.04
C ASP A 325 8.11 3.83 4.33
N LEU A 326 7.13 3.39 5.13
CA LEU A 326 6.70 4.00 6.38
C LEU A 326 6.25 2.91 7.38
N ARG A 327 6.64 2.99 8.65
CA ARG A 327 6.30 2.00 9.69
C ARG A 327 5.73 2.68 10.92
N VAL A 328 4.58 2.18 11.39
CA VAL A 328 3.87 2.74 12.55
C VAL A 328 3.48 1.64 13.54
N ALA A 329 3.46 1.97 14.84
CA ALA A 329 3.09 1.05 15.91
C ALA A 329 2.58 1.78 17.16
N ASN A 330 2.01 1.02 18.10
CA ASN A 330 1.82 1.45 19.48
C ASN A 330 3.00 0.99 20.35
N LEU A 331 3.64 1.92 21.05
CA LEU A 331 4.69 1.61 22.04
C LEU A 331 4.09 1.56 23.44
N GLU A 332 3.85 0.36 23.95
CA GLU A 332 3.12 0.09 25.19
C GLU A 332 4.06 -0.10 26.40
N CYS A 333 5.01 0.79 26.54
CA CYS A 333 5.94 0.83 27.68
C CYS A 333 6.65 2.17 27.76
N THR A 334 7.35 2.41 28.88
CA THR A 334 8.24 3.57 29.05
C THR A 334 9.70 3.16 28.83
N LEU A 335 10.43 3.88 27.94
CA LEU A 335 11.85 3.66 27.66
C LEU A 335 12.68 4.74 28.36
N THR A 336 13.23 4.44 29.56
CA THR A 336 13.86 5.46 30.38
C THR A 336 14.94 4.89 31.31
N ASP A 337 15.87 5.76 31.71
CA ASP A 337 16.83 5.55 32.80
C ASP A 337 16.45 6.34 34.07
N LYS A 338 15.31 7.05 34.04
CA LYS A 338 14.81 7.90 35.14
C LYS A 338 13.84 7.17 36.09
N PHE A 339 13.65 5.87 35.86
CA PHE A 339 12.84 5.01 36.71
C PHE A 339 13.47 3.60 36.77
N PRO A 340 13.48 2.94 37.93
CA PRO A 340 14.02 1.59 38.03
C PRO A 340 13.21 0.60 37.20
N ILE A 341 13.88 -0.35 36.56
CA ILE A 341 13.21 -1.43 35.87
C ILE A 341 12.61 -2.37 36.91
N PRO A 342 11.27 -2.59 36.90
CA PRO A 342 10.65 -3.49 37.84
C PRO A 342 11.17 -4.92 37.68
N THR A 343 11.42 -5.60 38.80
CA THR A 343 11.88 -7.00 38.83
C THR A 343 10.74 -8.00 38.95
N ASP A 344 9.56 -7.55 39.38
CA ASP A 344 8.36 -8.37 39.46
C ASP A 344 7.80 -8.66 38.04
N PRO A 345 7.74 -9.91 37.60
CA PRO A 345 7.24 -10.26 36.26
C PRO A 345 5.72 -10.04 36.12
N SER A 346 4.99 -9.90 37.23
CA SER A 346 3.53 -9.62 37.23
C SER A 346 3.19 -8.12 37.21
N THR A 347 4.20 -7.26 37.21
CA THR A 347 3.99 -5.80 37.22
C THR A 347 3.23 -5.30 36.00
N PHE A 348 2.38 -4.30 36.19
CA PHE A 348 1.77 -3.50 35.12
C PHE A 348 2.57 -2.21 34.80
N THR A 349 3.70 -1.99 35.47
CA THR A 349 4.63 -0.90 35.17
C THR A 349 5.66 -1.38 34.15
N PHE A 350 5.41 -1.14 32.87
CA PHE A 350 6.26 -1.60 31.78
C PHE A 350 7.39 -0.61 31.50
N VAL A 351 8.59 -0.97 31.93
CA VAL A 351 9.78 -0.12 31.76
C VAL A 351 10.90 -0.93 31.10
N SER A 352 11.60 -0.30 30.18
CA SER A 352 12.82 -0.82 29.56
C SER A 352 13.89 0.25 29.46
N LYS A 353 15.11 -0.15 29.16
CA LYS A 353 16.24 0.75 28.97
C LYS A 353 16.10 1.59 27.71
N PRO A 354 16.63 2.83 27.68
CA PRO A 354 16.65 3.67 26.48
C PRO A 354 17.34 3.01 25.27
N ALA A 355 18.25 2.06 25.48
CA ALA A 355 18.90 1.29 24.42
C ALA A 355 17.90 0.50 23.55
N ALA A 356 16.69 0.19 24.04
CA ALA A 356 15.63 -0.43 23.26
C ALA A 356 15.15 0.45 22.09
N ILE A 357 15.39 1.77 22.13
CA ILE A 357 15.13 2.68 20.99
C ILE A 357 15.98 2.32 19.77
N ASP A 358 17.18 1.80 19.97
CA ASP A 358 18.04 1.37 18.86
C ASP A 358 17.43 0.14 18.14
N GLY A 359 16.70 -0.73 18.87
CA GLY A 359 15.90 -1.81 18.29
C GLY A 359 14.74 -1.29 17.44
N LEU A 360 14.01 -0.28 17.92
CA LEU A 360 12.94 0.39 17.16
C LEU A 360 13.49 1.03 15.87
N LYS A 361 14.65 1.66 15.95
CA LYS A 361 15.34 2.24 14.77
C LYS A 361 15.85 1.17 13.82
N TYR A 362 16.40 0.06 14.33
CA TYR A 362 16.79 -1.08 13.51
C TYR A 362 15.58 -1.67 12.75
N ALA A 363 14.44 -1.79 13.42
CA ALA A 363 13.19 -2.20 12.79
C ALA A 363 12.69 -1.19 11.75
N GLY A 364 13.14 0.07 11.85
CA GLY A 364 12.81 1.14 10.93
C GLY A 364 11.53 1.90 11.29
N PHE A 365 11.04 1.82 12.53
CA PHE A 365 9.84 2.57 12.92
C PHE A 365 10.03 4.07 12.77
N ASP A 366 9.08 4.69 12.08
CA ASP A 366 9.08 6.11 11.71
C ASP A 366 8.14 6.92 12.61
N MET A 367 7.00 6.33 13.02
CA MET A 367 6.04 6.95 13.94
C MET A 367 5.55 5.95 14.99
N LEU A 368 5.42 6.42 16.24
CA LEU A 368 4.88 5.65 17.36
C LEU A 368 3.78 6.44 18.06
N THR A 369 2.66 5.78 18.40
CA THR A 369 1.75 6.29 19.42
C THR A 369 2.20 5.80 20.79
N VAL A 370 2.07 6.66 21.78
CA VAL A 370 2.27 6.36 23.21
C VAL A 370 0.97 6.54 24.00
N ALA A 371 -0.15 6.75 23.29
CA ALA A 371 -1.46 6.86 23.90
C ALA A 371 -1.99 5.47 24.27
N ASN A 372 -1.48 4.92 25.36
CA ASN A 372 -1.90 3.62 25.92
C ASN A 372 -1.81 3.64 27.44
N ASN A 373 -2.47 2.69 28.09
CA ASN A 373 -2.60 2.67 29.54
C ASN A 373 -1.30 2.39 30.31
N HIS A 374 -0.16 2.08 29.64
CA HIS A 374 1.11 1.73 30.31
C HIS A 374 2.26 2.73 30.07
N ALA A 375 2.17 3.59 29.04
CA ALA A 375 3.30 4.41 28.64
C ALA A 375 3.71 5.49 29.66
N ASN A 376 2.79 5.97 30.50
CA ASN A 376 3.04 7.07 31.45
C ASN A 376 2.96 6.67 32.94
N GLY A 377 2.80 5.37 33.22
CA GLY A 377 2.72 4.85 34.60
C GLY A 377 3.91 5.23 35.52
N PRO A 378 5.16 5.25 35.04
CA PRO A 378 6.31 5.71 35.82
C PRO A 378 6.33 7.19 36.20
N GLY A 379 5.43 8.01 35.68
CA GLY A 379 5.26 9.42 36.01
C GLY A 379 5.84 10.40 34.99
N TYR A 380 5.76 11.70 35.30
CA TYR A 380 6.08 12.80 34.39
C TYR A 380 7.50 12.72 33.81
N THR A 381 8.51 12.69 34.69
CA THR A 381 9.92 12.76 34.24
C THR A 381 10.33 11.58 33.35
N PRO A 382 10.02 10.30 33.69
CA PRO A 382 10.29 9.18 32.80
C PRO A 382 9.55 9.25 31.46
N PHE A 383 8.28 9.66 31.48
CA PHE A 383 7.48 9.77 30.28
C PHE A 383 7.99 10.84 29.31
N MET A 384 8.26 12.05 29.81
CA MET A 384 8.78 13.14 28.98
C MET A 384 10.20 12.86 28.48
N ASP A 385 11.06 12.22 29.29
CA ASP A 385 12.37 11.75 28.89
C ASP A 385 12.29 10.77 27.69
N MET A 386 11.35 9.82 27.74
CA MET A 386 11.09 8.90 26.62
C MET A 386 10.67 9.65 25.36
N LEU A 387 9.68 10.56 25.44
CA LEU A 387 9.22 11.33 24.28
C LEU A 387 10.39 12.12 23.64
N GLN A 388 11.22 12.74 24.48
CA GLN A 388 12.39 13.49 24.01
C GLN A 388 13.41 12.58 23.32
N LYS A 389 13.73 11.41 23.89
CA LYS A 389 14.67 10.44 23.33
C LYS A 389 14.19 9.86 21.99
N LEU A 390 12.93 9.49 21.88
CA LEU A 390 12.32 8.98 20.65
C LEU A 390 12.40 10.04 19.54
N ARG A 391 11.97 11.27 19.83
CA ARG A 391 12.05 12.40 18.89
C ARG A 391 13.50 12.72 18.51
N GLY A 392 14.43 12.68 19.47
CA GLY A 392 15.87 12.87 19.23
C GLY A 392 16.50 11.81 18.31
N LYS A 393 15.91 10.62 18.22
CA LYS A 393 16.31 9.57 17.28
C LYS A 393 15.54 9.65 15.94
N GLY A 394 14.76 10.72 15.72
CA GLY A 394 14.00 10.92 14.49
C GLY A 394 12.76 10.02 14.36
N ILE A 395 12.19 9.57 15.47
CA ILE A 395 10.90 8.87 15.50
C ILE A 395 9.80 9.90 15.82
N GLY A 396 8.80 10.00 14.96
CA GLY A 396 7.60 10.80 15.22
C GLY A 396 6.80 10.20 16.38
N VAL A 397 6.39 11.03 17.35
CA VAL A 397 5.64 10.54 18.51
C VAL A 397 4.37 11.36 18.69
N CYS A 398 3.23 10.68 18.83
CA CYS A 398 1.92 11.26 19.12
C CYS A 398 1.26 10.56 20.33
N GLY A 399 0.20 11.15 20.85
CA GLY A 399 -0.61 10.56 21.90
C GLY A 399 -0.18 10.89 23.33
N GLY A 400 0.80 11.80 23.51
CA GLY A 400 1.24 12.25 24.82
C GLY A 400 1.98 13.58 24.77
N GLY A 401 1.85 14.39 25.83
CA GLY A 401 2.43 15.73 25.89
C GLY A 401 2.32 16.41 27.25
N ASN A 402 2.78 17.67 27.33
CA ASN A 402 2.74 18.50 28.53
C ASN A 402 1.32 19.04 28.85
N ASN A 403 0.46 19.02 27.85
CA ASN A 403 -0.94 19.45 27.96
C ASN A 403 -1.77 18.73 26.88
N LEU A 404 -3.07 18.93 26.88
CA LEU A 404 -4.01 18.27 25.97
C LEU A 404 -3.73 18.57 24.50
N ASP A 405 -3.33 19.81 24.15
CA ASP A 405 -3.05 20.18 22.76
C ASP A 405 -1.80 19.48 22.22
N GLU A 406 -0.75 19.38 23.06
CA GLU A 406 0.45 18.60 22.70
C GLU A 406 0.15 17.10 22.61
N ALA A 407 -0.64 16.55 23.55
CA ALA A 407 -0.98 15.14 23.55
C ALA A 407 -1.81 14.74 22.32
N CYS A 408 -2.74 15.59 21.88
CA CYS A 408 -3.57 15.39 20.70
C CYS A 408 -2.90 15.84 19.38
N ALA A 409 -1.67 16.38 19.43
CA ALA A 409 -0.97 16.81 18.23
C ALA A 409 -0.53 15.60 17.38
N PRO A 410 -0.64 15.67 16.04
CA PRO A 410 -0.22 14.58 15.17
C PRO A 410 1.31 14.48 15.08
N ALA A 411 1.83 13.27 14.95
CA ALA A 411 3.12 13.02 14.32
C ALA A 411 2.93 13.07 12.79
N VAL A 412 3.84 13.75 12.07
CA VAL A 412 3.75 13.88 10.60
C VAL A 412 5.06 13.44 9.97
N VAL A 413 4.99 12.52 9.00
CA VAL A 413 6.12 12.04 8.21
C VAL A 413 5.76 12.07 6.74
N THR A 414 6.73 12.33 5.86
CA THR A 414 6.56 12.28 4.41
C THR A 414 7.23 11.03 3.86
N ALA A 415 6.48 10.20 3.15
CA ALA A 415 6.99 9.03 2.44
C ALA A 415 6.45 9.01 1.00
N LYS A 416 7.31 8.74 0.01
CA LYS A 416 6.95 8.73 -1.42
C LYS A 416 6.18 9.98 -1.89
N GLY A 417 6.46 11.13 -1.28
CA GLY A 417 5.79 12.40 -1.63
C GLY A 417 4.44 12.61 -0.94
N THR A 418 3.93 11.67 -0.16
CA THR A 418 2.68 11.77 0.61
C THR A 418 2.99 12.09 2.07
N ARG A 419 2.38 13.15 2.60
CA ARG A 419 2.47 13.51 4.03
C ARG A 419 1.43 12.72 4.81
N VAL A 420 1.87 11.95 5.78
CA VAL A 420 1.02 11.11 6.65
C VAL A 420 1.03 11.66 8.06
N ALA A 421 -0.14 11.99 8.60
CA ALA A 421 -0.36 12.36 10.00
C ALA A 421 -0.92 11.16 10.77
N MET A 422 -0.27 10.80 11.87
CA MET A 422 -0.78 9.84 12.84
C MET A 422 -1.17 10.57 14.12
N LEU A 423 -2.36 10.28 14.64
CA LEU A 423 -2.88 10.77 15.91
C LEU A 423 -3.05 9.58 16.86
N GLY A 424 -2.60 9.70 18.10
CA GLY A 424 -2.75 8.63 19.10
C GLY A 424 -3.81 9.01 20.14
N TYR A 425 -4.70 8.07 20.48
CA TYR A 425 -5.74 8.27 21.51
C TYR A 425 -5.88 7.04 22.40
N CYS A 426 -6.08 7.26 23.69
CA CYS A 426 -6.32 6.20 24.68
C CYS A 426 -7.73 6.33 25.28
N MET A 427 -8.48 5.23 25.26
CA MET A 427 -9.79 5.11 25.93
C MET A 427 -9.67 4.43 27.28
N VAL A 428 -8.61 3.68 27.51
CA VAL A 428 -8.39 2.86 28.70
C VAL A 428 -7.72 3.67 29.80
N PRO A 429 -8.21 3.65 31.05
CA PRO A 429 -7.56 4.35 32.14
C PRO A 429 -6.11 3.90 32.33
N PRO A 430 -5.15 4.84 32.48
CA PRO A 430 -3.73 4.51 32.68
C PRO A 430 -3.47 3.68 33.95
N VAL A 431 -2.53 2.72 33.85
CA VAL A 431 -2.16 1.80 34.95
C VAL A 431 -0.64 1.81 35.14
N PRO A 432 -0.10 1.87 36.37
CA PRO A 432 -0.75 2.25 37.63
C PRO A 432 -0.85 3.78 37.76
N GLN A 433 -1.92 4.43 37.43
CA GLN A 433 -2.22 5.85 37.70
C GLN A 433 -1.33 6.89 36.96
N GLY A 434 -1.17 6.79 35.62
CA GLY A 434 -0.79 7.94 34.81
C GLY A 434 -2.00 8.86 34.55
N PRO A 435 -1.82 10.16 34.28
CA PRO A 435 -2.93 11.03 33.93
C PRO A 435 -3.29 10.99 32.45
N PHE A 436 -4.55 11.24 32.11
CA PHE A 436 -4.89 11.86 30.86
C PHE A 436 -4.50 13.34 30.88
N ALA A 437 -4.08 13.86 29.72
CA ALA A 437 -3.74 15.26 29.60
C ALA A 437 -4.97 16.16 29.75
N THR A 438 -4.78 17.32 30.36
CA THR A 438 -5.77 18.41 30.40
C THR A 438 -5.19 19.67 29.77
N ALA A 439 -5.96 20.75 29.70
CA ALA A 439 -5.47 22.02 29.17
C ALA A 439 -4.20 22.53 29.89
N SER A 440 -4.01 22.17 31.17
CA SER A 440 -2.91 22.65 32.00
C SER A 440 -2.04 21.54 32.63
N SER A 441 -2.29 20.27 32.29
CA SER A 441 -1.52 19.14 32.83
C SER A 441 -1.08 18.17 31.75
N TRP A 442 0.09 17.56 31.96
CA TRP A 442 0.65 16.53 31.11
C TRP A 442 -0.17 15.23 31.15
N GLY A 443 0.00 14.41 30.15
CA GLY A 443 -0.58 13.08 30.12
C GLY A 443 -0.76 12.52 28.71
N LEU A 444 -1.60 11.49 28.61
CA LEU A 444 -2.01 10.83 27.37
C LEU A 444 -3.18 11.58 26.73
N ALA A 445 -3.31 11.49 25.43
CA ALA A 445 -4.48 11.99 24.71
C ALA A 445 -5.70 11.10 24.99
N PRO A 446 -6.77 11.62 25.64
CA PRO A 446 -8.00 10.87 25.84
C PRO A 446 -8.82 10.79 24.55
N VAL A 447 -9.69 9.78 24.43
CA VAL A 447 -10.75 9.78 23.43
C VAL A 447 -11.87 10.74 23.86
N ASP A 448 -12.03 11.83 23.12
CA ASP A 448 -13.13 12.79 23.28
C ASP A 448 -13.83 12.98 21.93
N LEU A 449 -15.04 12.48 21.80
CA LEU A 449 -15.80 12.51 20.54
C LEU A 449 -16.15 13.94 20.08
N THR A 450 -16.12 14.93 20.98
CA THR A 450 -16.35 16.34 20.65
C THR A 450 -15.09 16.99 20.07
N ARG A 451 -13.92 16.57 20.56
CA ARG A 451 -12.61 17.09 20.15
C ARG A 451 -12.06 16.37 18.92
N LEU A 452 -12.23 15.06 18.84
CA LEU A 452 -11.65 14.18 17.81
C LEU A 452 -11.83 14.70 16.36
N PRO A 453 -13.02 15.16 15.92
CA PRO A 453 -13.17 15.73 14.57
C PRO A 453 -12.36 17.00 14.35
N LYS A 454 -12.16 17.82 15.39
CA LYS A 454 -11.37 19.07 15.32
C LYS A 454 -9.88 18.76 15.17
N ASP A 455 -9.38 17.78 15.93
CA ASP A 455 -7.99 17.35 15.86
C ASP A 455 -7.67 16.75 14.47
N ILE A 456 -8.59 15.95 13.91
CA ILE A 456 -8.47 15.37 12.57
C ILE A 456 -8.48 16.47 11.51
N ALA A 457 -9.39 17.46 11.61
CA ALA A 457 -9.41 18.60 10.70
C ALA A 457 -8.13 19.43 10.77
N ALA A 458 -7.56 19.63 11.96
CA ALA A 458 -6.28 20.31 12.16
C ALA A 458 -5.10 19.51 11.59
N ALA A 459 -5.11 18.18 11.72
CA ALA A 459 -4.11 17.30 11.13
C ALA A 459 -4.18 17.32 9.59
N ARG A 460 -5.38 17.37 9.01
CA ARG A 460 -5.61 17.49 7.54
C ARG A 460 -4.95 18.71 6.92
N GLN A 461 -4.81 19.82 7.67
CA GLN A 461 -4.09 21.01 7.19
C GLN A 461 -2.58 20.77 7.05
N LYS A 462 -2.05 19.76 7.73
CA LYS A 462 -0.61 19.44 7.77
C LYS A 462 -0.25 18.22 6.91
N ALA A 463 -1.25 17.41 6.52
CA ALA A 463 -0.99 16.12 5.88
C ALA A 463 -2.04 15.76 4.83
N ASP A 464 -1.64 14.90 3.91
CA ASP A 464 -2.46 14.38 2.83
C ASP A 464 -3.28 13.16 3.28
N LEU A 465 -2.71 12.36 4.22
CA LEU A 465 -3.39 11.26 4.90
C LEU A 465 -3.45 11.51 6.40
N VAL A 466 -4.59 11.21 7.03
CA VAL A 466 -4.81 11.34 8.48
C VAL A 466 -5.29 10.00 9.02
N ILE A 467 -4.52 9.42 9.94
CA ILE A 467 -4.72 8.07 10.47
C ILE A 467 -4.73 8.13 12.00
N PRO A 468 -5.91 8.16 12.65
CA PRO A 468 -6.02 7.94 14.08
C PRO A 468 -5.65 6.50 14.47
N TYR A 469 -4.91 6.37 15.57
CA TYR A 469 -4.50 5.12 16.16
C TYR A 469 -5.00 5.05 17.61
N PHE A 470 -5.92 4.13 17.89
CA PHE A 470 -6.61 4.04 19.17
C PHE A 470 -6.12 2.87 20.00
N HIS A 471 -5.98 3.10 21.30
CA HIS A 471 -5.78 2.10 22.34
C HIS A 471 -7.06 1.99 23.16
N TRP A 472 -7.86 0.93 22.93
CA TRP A 472 -9.26 0.88 23.34
C TRP A 472 -9.82 -0.54 23.50
N GLY A 473 -11.06 -0.65 24.02
CA GLY A 473 -11.81 -1.90 24.09
C GLY A 473 -11.56 -2.67 25.39
N ILE A 474 -11.82 -3.97 25.34
CA ILE A 474 -11.70 -4.89 26.47
C ILE A 474 -10.66 -5.94 26.14
N GLU A 475 -9.71 -6.18 27.05
CA GLU A 475 -8.65 -7.19 26.90
C GLU A 475 -9.23 -8.58 26.64
N TYR A 476 -8.56 -9.36 25.82
CA TYR A 476 -8.82 -10.77 25.51
C TYR A 476 -10.21 -11.02 24.91
N THR A 477 -10.73 -10.03 24.19
CA THR A 477 -11.99 -10.15 23.45
C THR A 477 -11.76 -10.02 21.95
N LYS A 478 -12.51 -10.83 21.15
CA LYS A 478 -12.44 -10.79 19.69
C LYS A 478 -13.39 -9.79 19.05
N ASP A 479 -14.40 -9.34 19.79
CA ASP A 479 -15.49 -8.55 19.27
C ASP A 479 -15.39 -7.10 19.78
N PRO A 480 -15.39 -6.09 18.89
CA PRO A 480 -15.30 -4.70 19.32
C PRO A 480 -16.61 -4.27 20.03
N ILE A 481 -16.45 -3.52 21.12
CA ILE A 481 -17.56 -2.93 21.86
C ILE A 481 -18.10 -1.69 21.13
N ARG A 482 -19.29 -1.23 21.52
CA ARG A 482 -19.95 -0.09 20.89
C ARG A 482 -19.12 1.19 20.95
N GLN A 483 -18.45 1.44 22.06
CA GLN A 483 -17.60 2.64 22.24
C GLN A 483 -16.44 2.70 21.22
N GLN A 484 -15.86 1.54 20.88
CA GLN A 484 -14.84 1.47 19.80
C GLN A 484 -15.45 1.86 18.46
N GLN A 485 -16.65 1.37 18.13
CA GLN A 485 -17.32 1.67 16.86
C GLN A 485 -17.71 3.15 16.77
N ASP A 486 -18.29 3.71 17.84
CA ASP A 486 -18.69 5.12 17.89
C ASP A 486 -17.46 6.03 17.67
N ALA A 487 -16.33 5.73 18.31
CA ALA A 487 -15.10 6.50 18.15
C ALA A 487 -14.48 6.33 16.74
N ALA A 488 -14.45 5.10 16.22
CA ALA A 488 -13.92 4.83 14.87
C ALA A 488 -14.73 5.57 13.79
N ARG A 489 -16.05 5.47 13.87
CA ARG A 489 -16.95 6.12 12.90
C ARG A 489 -16.91 7.63 13.01
N ALA A 490 -16.84 8.18 14.25
CA ALA A 490 -16.64 9.61 14.47
C ALA A 490 -15.31 10.11 13.88
N ALA A 491 -14.25 9.31 13.94
CA ALA A 491 -12.98 9.64 13.31
C ALA A 491 -13.10 9.71 11.76
N ILE A 492 -13.74 8.72 11.15
CA ILE A 492 -13.98 8.73 9.68
C ILE A 492 -14.88 9.91 9.30
N ASP A 493 -15.94 10.17 10.08
CA ASP A 493 -16.84 11.31 9.84
C ASP A 493 -16.13 12.66 10.00
N GLY A 494 -15.11 12.72 10.86
CA GLY A 494 -14.21 13.87 11.02
C GLY A 494 -13.19 14.03 9.88
N GLY A 495 -13.13 13.09 8.93
CA GLY A 495 -12.27 13.17 7.75
C GLY A 495 -10.99 12.32 7.83
N ALA A 496 -10.92 11.33 8.73
CA ALA A 496 -9.82 10.35 8.74
C ALA A 496 -9.88 9.44 7.50
N ASP A 497 -8.71 9.00 7.02
CA ASP A 497 -8.59 8.14 5.84
C ASP A 497 -8.69 6.66 6.18
N MET A 498 -8.33 6.28 7.39
CA MET A 498 -8.55 4.98 8.00
C MET A 498 -8.41 5.09 9.52
N VAL A 499 -8.71 4.01 10.23
CA VAL A 499 -8.53 3.89 11.69
C VAL A 499 -7.75 2.63 12.01
N LEU A 500 -6.78 2.74 12.92
CA LEU A 500 -6.03 1.64 13.51
C LEU A 500 -6.38 1.51 15.00
N GLY A 501 -6.49 0.27 15.48
CA GLY A 501 -6.79 -0.03 16.87
C GLY A 501 -5.91 -1.12 17.47
N VAL A 502 -5.74 -1.07 18.79
CA VAL A 502 -4.97 -1.98 19.65
C VAL A 502 -5.54 -2.02 21.07
N HIS A 503 -4.90 -2.66 22.01
CA HIS A 503 -5.22 -2.90 23.42
C HIS A 503 -5.89 -4.26 23.71
N PRO A 504 -6.85 -4.78 22.93
CA PRO A 504 -7.46 -6.08 23.31
C PRO A 504 -6.46 -7.23 23.39
N HIS A 505 -5.21 -7.05 22.93
CA HIS A 505 -4.16 -8.06 22.83
C HIS A 505 -4.53 -9.25 21.94
N TRP A 506 -5.76 -9.28 21.45
CA TRP A 506 -6.29 -10.19 20.45
C TRP A 506 -6.63 -9.41 19.18
N VAL A 507 -6.45 -10.06 18.06
CA VAL A 507 -6.97 -9.53 16.80
C VAL A 507 -8.48 -9.45 16.86
N GLN A 508 -9.04 -8.28 16.53
CA GLN A 508 -10.47 -8.04 16.40
C GLN A 508 -10.91 -7.87 14.93
N ALA A 509 -12.18 -7.57 14.76
CA ALA A 509 -12.85 -7.33 13.48
C ALA A 509 -12.22 -6.18 12.67
N ILE A 510 -12.57 -6.14 11.38
CA ILE A 510 -12.43 -4.98 10.51
C ILE A 510 -13.81 -4.49 10.07
N GLU A 511 -13.92 -3.23 9.72
CA GLU A 511 -15.14 -2.63 9.18
C GLU A 511 -14.81 -1.77 7.96
N GLU A 512 -15.67 -1.81 6.95
CA GLU A 512 -15.73 -0.78 5.93
C GLU A 512 -16.84 0.21 6.31
N TYR A 513 -16.43 1.45 6.58
CA TYR A 513 -17.35 2.53 6.87
C TYR A 513 -17.11 3.71 5.92
N LYS A 514 -18.13 4.10 5.15
CA LYS A 514 -18.04 5.16 4.12
C LYS A 514 -16.85 4.98 3.15
N GLY A 515 -16.57 3.73 2.76
CA GLY A 515 -15.46 3.38 1.86
C GLY A 515 -14.07 3.41 2.51
N LYS A 516 -13.96 3.64 3.82
CA LYS A 516 -12.72 3.66 4.59
C LYS A 516 -12.57 2.41 5.44
N LEU A 517 -11.33 1.98 5.64
CA LEU A 517 -10.99 0.81 6.44
C LEU A 517 -10.85 1.19 7.92
N ILE A 518 -11.56 0.49 8.79
CA ILE A 518 -11.41 0.51 10.25
C ILE A 518 -10.86 -0.85 10.68
N ILE A 519 -9.79 -0.86 11.46
CA ILE A 519 -9.20 -2.04 12.07
C ILE A 519 -9.35 -1.89 13.58
N TYR A 520 -10.14 -2.76 14.20
CA TYR A 520 -10.47 -2.61 15.61
C TYR A 520 -9.34 -3.05 16.54
N ALA A 521 -8.59 -4.11 16.20
CA ALA A 521 -7.35 -4.44 16.89
C ALA A 521 -6.42 -5.29 16.04
N LEU A 522 -5.14 -4.92 16.01
CA LEU A 522 -4.07 -5.65 15.32
C LEU A 522 -3.49 -6.80 16.16
N GLY A 523 -3.86 -6.91 17.46
CA GLY A 523 -3.26 -7.86 18.39
C GLY A 523 -1.87 -7.43 18.87
N ASN A 524 -1.15 -8.33 19.52
CA ASN A 524 0.22 -8.09 19.95
C ASN A 524 1.20 -8.22 18.77
N PHE A 525 2.26 -7.40 18.78
CA PHE A 525 3.38 -7.58 17.87
C PHE A 525 4.62 -8.08 18.61
N ILE A 526 5.00 -7.42 19.72
CA ILE A 526 6.05 -7.86 20.65
C ILE A 526 5.47 -7.77 22.05
N PHE A 527 5.26 -8.90 22.71
CA PHE A 527 4.73 -8.94 24.05
C PHE A 527 5.11 -10.26 24.75
N ASP A 528 5.20 -10.29 26.08
CA ASP A 528 5.52 -11.50 26.84
C ASP A 528 4.28 -12.28 27.34
N GLN A 529 3.12 -12.02 26.72
CA GLN A 529 1.85 -12.66 27.03
C GLN A 529 1.70 -14.00 26.33
N ASP A 530 2.10 -15.09 26.96
CA ASP A 530 2.10 -16.45 26.37
C ASP A 530 1.06 -17.41 26.95
N TRP A 531 0.13 -16.93 27.76
CA TRP A 531 -0.88 -17.77 28.42
C TRP A 531 -2.04 -18.20 27.50
N SER A 532 -2.16 -17.64 26.33
CA SER A 532 -3.14 -18.08 25.33
C SER A 532 -2.61 -17.95 23.92
N ARG A 533 -3.10 -18.79 23.01
CA ARG A 533 -2.71 -18.70 21.59
C ARG A 533 -3.07 -17.35 20.99
N PRO A 534 -4.26 -16.77 21.23
CA PRO A 534 -4.61 -15.45 20.66
C PRO A 534 -3.72 -14.28 21.11
N THR A 535 -3.10 -14.33 22.31
CA THR A 535 -2.18 -13.28 22.77
C THR A 535 -0.80 -13.36 22.13
N LEU A 536 -0.45 -14.51 21.54
CA LEU A 536 0.77 -14.66 20.73
C LEU A 536 0.58 -14.25 19.27
N GLU A 537 -0.66 -13.97 18.86
CA GLU A 537 -1.04 -13.73 17.46
C GLU A 537 -1.33 -12.25 17.22
N GLY A 538 -0.89 -11.74 16.07
CA GLY A 538 -1.17 -10.40 15.62
C GLY A 538 -1.11 -10.27 14.11
N PHE A 539 -1.22 -9.06 13.61
CA PHE A 539 -0.98 -8.74 12.23
C PHE A 539 0.14 -7.70 12.08
N LEU A 540 1.02 -7.95 11.13
CA LEU A 540 1.79 -6.94 10.42
C LEU A 540 1.01 -6.64 9.13
N LEU A 541 0.58 -5.42 8.98
CA LEU A 541 -0.30 -5.00 7.92
C LEU A 541 0.42 -4.09 6.95
N HIS A 542 0.50 -4.51 5.68
CA HIS A 542 0.95 -3.64 4.61
C HIS A 542 -0.23 -2.91 3.98
N LEU A 543 -0.16 -1.60 3.94
CA LEU A 543 -1.16 -0.68 3.41
C LEU A 543 -0.54 0.05 2.21
N TYR A 544 -1.02 -0.27 1.03
CA TYR A 544 -0.47 0.28 -0.22
C TYR A 544 -1.29 1.48 -0.66
N TRP A 545 -0.69 2.66 -0.59
CA TRP A 545 -1.32 3.94 -0.90
C TRP A 545 -0.81 4.51 -2.20
N ARG A 546 -1.69 4.85 -3.11
CA ARG A 546 -1.39 5.67 -4.30
C ARG A 546 -1.91 7.09 -4.06
N GLY A 547 -1.02 8.00 -3.67
CA GLY A 547 -1.44 9.29 -3.14
C GLY A 547 -2.30 9.11 -1.89
N THR A 548 -3.57 9.53 -1.93
CA THR A 548 -4.53 9.37 -0.81
C THR A 548 -5.49 8.17 -0.97
N SER A 549 -5.31 7.37 -2.00
CA SER A 549 -6.16 6.19 -2.25
C SER A 549 -5.48 4.92 -1.74
N LEU A 550 -6.14 4.19 -0.85
CA LEU A 550 -5.70 2.85 -0.44
C LEU A 550 -6.06 1.86 -1.55
N VAL A 551 -5.05 1.33 -2.25
CA VAL A 551 -5.24 0.49 -3.43
C VAL A 551 -5.08 -1.01 -3.15
N SER A 552 -4.41 -1.37 -2.05
CA SER A 552 -4.25 -2.77 -1.66
C SER A 552 -3.93 -2.88 -0.17
N VAL A 553 -4.29 -4.00 0.42
CA VAL A 553 -3.90 -4.40 1.78
C VAL A 553 -3.36 -5.81 1.73
N ARG A 554 -2.21 -6.04 2.38
CA ARG A 554 -1.64 -7.38 2.58
C ARG A 554 -1.57 -7.65 4.09
N TRP A 555 -2.17 -8.73 4.49
CA TRP A 555 -2.26 -9.18 5.87
C TRP A 555 -1.18 -10.23 6.13
N VAL A 556 -0.18 -9.91 6.92
CA VAL A 556 0.83 -10.87 7.39
C VAL A 556 0.49 -11.24 8.81
N ALA A 557 -0.11 -12.41 8.98
CA ALA A 557 -0.34 -12.96 10.31
C ALA A 557 1.00 -13.23 10.99
N THR A 558 1.15 -12.79 12.25
CA THR A 558 2.38 -12.94 13.02
C THR A 558 2.17 -13.82 14.24
N LEU A 559 3.20 -14.59 14.58
CA LEU A 559 3.29 -15.37 15.79
C LEU A 559 4.48 -14.89 16.62
N ASP A 560 4.21 -14.41 17.82
CA ASP A 560 5.27 -14.12 18.78
C ASP A 560 5.87 -15.42 19.31
N GLN A 561 7.14 -15.61 19.03
CA GLN A 561 7.94 -16.72 19.54
C GLN A 561 8.84 -16.24 20.66
N ASP A 562 9.15 -17.14 21.56
CA ASP A 562 10.06 -16.83 22.65
C ASP A 562 9.62 -15.61 23.48
N ARG A 563 8.31 -15.31 23.53
CA ARG A 563 7.70 -14.18 24.28
C ARG A 563 8.26 -12.81 23.91
N CYS A 564 8.79 -12.62 22.72
CA CYS A 564 9.34 -11.30 22.30
C CYS A 564 9.78 -11.24 20.84
N GLN A 565 9.62 -12.29 20.06
CA GLN A 565 10.20 -12.34 18.71
C GLN A 565 9.16 -12.77 17.67
N PRO A 566 8.39 -11.82 17.13
CA PRO A 566 7.40 -12.11 16.10
C PRO A 566 8.05 -12.64 14.81
N ARG A 567 7.38 -13.58 14.17
CA ARG A 567 7.64 -14.04 12.80
C ARG A 567 6.35 -14.11 12.00
N ALA A 568 6.46 -14.08 10.70
CA ALA A 568 5.34 -14.39 9.82
C ALA A 568 4.88 -15.84 10.02
N MET A 569 3.58 -16.06 9.99
CA MET A 569 2.96 -17.39 10.00
C MET A 569 2.91 -17.97 8.59
N THR A 570 2.93 -19.30 8.51
CA THR A 570 2.50 -20.01 7.29
C THR A 570 0.98 -19.88 7.11
N PRO A 571 0.45 -20.08 5.88
CA PRO A 571 -1.01 -20.06 5.65
C PRO A 571 -1.79 -21.01 6.57
N ALA A 572 -1.24 -22.19 6.86
CA ALA A 572 -1.88 -23.16 7.74
C ALA A 572 -1.92 -22.71 9.22
N GLU A 573 -0.87 -22.05 9.71
CA GLU A 573 -0.84 -21.49 11.07
C GLU A 573 -1.78 -20.30 11.22
N ALA A 574 -1.99 -19.53 10.15
CA ALA A 574 -2.75 -18.28 10.15
C ALA A 574 -4.28 -18.45 10.17
N VAL A 575 -4.79 -19.66 9.93
CA VAL A 575 -6.24 -19.94 9.84
C VAL A 575 -6.99 -19.38 11.05
N GLY A 576 -6.53 -19.69 12.26
CA GLY A 576 -7.24 -19.30 13.50
C GLY A 576 -7.30 -17.78 13.71
N VAL A 577 -6.25 -17.02 13.37
CA VAL A 577 -6.25 -15.57 13.52
C VAL A 577 -7.13 -14.91 12.47
N PHE A 578 -7.14 -15.40 11.23
CA PHE A 578 -8.07 -14.93 10.21
C PHE A 578 -9.53 -15.26 10.54
N ASP A 579 -9.82 -16.47 11.02
CA ASP A 579 -11.18 -16.87 11.43
C ASP A 579 -11.69 -15.97 12.56
N ARG A 580 -10.84 -15.60 13.53
CA ARG A 580 -11.20 -14.67 14.60
C ARG A 580 -11.57 -13.31 14.04
N MET A 581 -10.74 -12.73 13.16
CA MET A 581 -11.01 -11.45 12.51
C MET A 581 -12.31 -11.50 11.68
N TRP A 582 -12.47 -12.51 10.84
CA TRP A 582 -13.65 -12.60 9.97
C TRP A 582 -14.95 -12.88 10.73
N SER A 583 -14.90 -13.69 11.81
CA SER A 583 -16.11 -13.92 12.63
C SER A 583 -16.59 -12.65 13.32
N GLY A 584 -15.66 -11.83 13.82
CA GLY A 584 -16.00 -10.51 14.36
C GLY A 584 -16.53 -9.54 13.30
N THR A 585 -15.93 -9.56 12.11
CA THR A 585 -16.39 -8.75 10.95
C THR A 585 -17.81 -9.14 10.53
N ASP A 586 -18.12 -10.44 10.46
CA ASP A 586 -19.47 -10.93 10.12
C ASP A 586 -20.50 -10.55 11.19
N MET A 587 -20.10 -10.52 12.48
CA MET A 587 -20.94 -10.07 13.57
C MET A 587 -21.28 -8.58 13.44
N LEU A 588 -20.27 -7.73 13.17
CA LEU A 588 -20.49 -6.30 12.94
C LEU A 588 -21.41 -6.02 11.76
N ALA A 589 -21.26 -6.78 10.66
CA ALA A 589 -22.12 -6.65 9.48
C ALA A 589 -23.59 -6.95 9.78
N LYS A 590 -23.87 -7.73 10.82
CA LYS A 590 -25.24 -8.01 11.33
C LYS A 590 -25.74 -6.96 12.33
N GLY A 591 -24.93 -5.96 12.66
CA GLY A 591 -25.26 -4.96 13.67
C GLY A 591 -25.11 -5.45 15.12
N GLU A 592 -24.38 -6.53 15.32
CA GLU A 592 -24.08 -7.09 16.63
C GLU A 592 -22.80 -6.44 17.22
N TYR A 593 -22.68 -6.43 18.55
CA TYR A 593 -21.56 -5.83 19.26
C TYR A 593 -21.02 -6.79 20.32
N GLY A 594 -19.74 -6.66 20.63
CA GLY A 594 -19.19 -7.26 21.83
C GLY A 594 -19.89 -6.68 23.08
N LEU A 595 -20.22 -7.52 24.02
CA LEU A 595 -20.80 -7.09 25.29
C LEU A 595 -19.70 -6.41 26.11
N ALA A 596 -19.99 -5.20 26.61
CA ALA A 596 -19.14 -4.49 27.56
C ALA A 596 -19.42 -4.98 28.99
#